data_de65bae51e2085227d08fadaaa748211
#
_entry.id   de65bae51e2085227d08fadaaa748211
#
_cell.length_a   1.000
_cell.length_b   1.000
_cell.length_c   1.000
_cell.angle_alpha   90.00
_cell.angle_beta   90.00
_cell.angle_gamma   90.00
#
_symmetry.space_group_name_H-M   'P 1'
#
loop_
_entity.id
_entity.type
_entity.pdbx_description
1 polymer ?
#
loop_
_entity_poly.entity_id
_entity_poly.type
_entity_poly.pdbx_seq_one_letter_code
_entity_poly.pdbx_strand_id
1 'polypeptide(L)'
;MIKTGGYKSMNTQTIYLHHSWKFHYGEEPDAWKKDYDDTGWTAVELPHDWSVAMPFSRSYSSGTGYAAGGIGWYRGTFSLPEKYRGKRIVLLFDGVYKESQVWFNSYYHGFHPNGYTPFFYDITSQAVFGTDGINEISVRVDRTEISDSRWFTGSGITRKVTLLVTDLLHVTPYGTCFSINRADKISADLSITTEICNMEDQETSFSLVQYLRDQNGNTVFFAEQRATLLPGETAKLKTEGTVAQPTLWSPKHPSLYTLETWLHKAKDDSAFLADKFRVGIRTFRFDADYGFFLNEIPMKIKGVCVHHDAGALGAAVTKEIWIRRLEKLKEMGCNAIRMSHNPHMPELYDLCDEMGFLVMDEAFDEWEGPKNK
;
A
#
# COMPACT_ATOMS: atom_id res chain seq x y z
N MET A 1 23.77 -26.11 -4.77
CA MET A 1 24.33 -25.03 -3.95
C MET A 1 24.61 -23.85 -4.88
N ILE A 2 23.70 -22.88 -5.00
CA ILE A 2 23.97 -21.66 -5.75
C ILE A 2 24.91 -20.83 -4.88
N LYS A 3 26.11 -20.52 -5.42
CA LYS A 3 27.10 -19.71 -4.75
C LYS A 3 26.50 -18.34 -4.42
N THR A 4 26.55 -17.94 -3.18
CA THR A 4 26.23 -16.58 -2.71
C THR A 4 27.32 -15.59 -3.16
N GLY A 5 27.45 -15.45 -4.47
CA GLY A 5 28.30 -14.44 -5.10
C GLY A 5 27.51 -13.12 -5.16
N GLY A 6 28.12 -12.04 -4.70
CA GLY A 6 27.60 -10.70 -4.48
C GLY A 6 26.42 -10.27 -5.35
N TYR A 7 25.21 -10.42 -4.82
CA TYR A 7 23.99 -9.96 -5.48
C TYR A 7 23.98 -8.43 -5.52
N LYS A 8 23.78 -7.88 -6.71
CA LYS A 8 23.58 -6.45 -6.91
C LYS A 8 22.32 -6.00 -6.18
N SER A 9 22.35 -4.78 -5.68
CA SER A 9 21.31 -4.08 -4.91
C SER A 9 19.88 -4.36 -5.37
N MET A 10 18.92 -4.26 -4.43
CA MET A 10 17.47 -4.26 -4.71
C MET A 10 17.16 -3.47 -5.98
N ASN A 11 16.55 -4.13 -6.97
CA ASN A 11 16.18 -3.43 -8.21
C ASN A 11 14.81 -2.74 -8.10
N THR A 12 13.95 -3.15 -7.17
CA THR A 12 12.74 -2.40 -6.83
C THR A 12 13.10 -1.31 -5.82
N GLN A 13 12.91 -0.05 -6.21
CA GLN A 13 13.09 1.09 -5.32
C GLN A 13 11.77 1.80 -5.08
N THR A 14 11.55 2.17 -3.82
CA THR A 14 10.38 2.93 -3.38
C THR A 14 10.85 4.33 -2.99
N ILE A 15 10.30 5.35 -3.64
CA ILE A 15 10.64 6.76 -3.40
C ILE A 15 9.38 7.49 -2.95
N TYR A 16 9.36 8.00 -1.72
CA TYR A 16 8.23 8.76 -1.21
C TYR A 16 8.27 10.20 -1.72
N LEU A 17 7.15 10.66 -2.27
CA LEU A 17 6.95 12.01 -2.75
C LEU A 17 6.17 12.84 -1.71
N HIS A 18 6.79 13.14 -0.58
CA HIS A 18 6.14 13.86 0.52
C HIS A 18 6.42 15.37 0.51
N HIS A 19 7.49 15.82 -0.11
CA HIS A 19 7.85 17.23 -0.25
C HIS A 19 7.60 17.77 -1.65
N SER A 20 7.75 19.07 -1.82
CA SER A 20 7.63 19.80 -3.10
C SER A 20 6.22 19.74 -3.70
N TRP A 21 5.21 19.79 -2.83
CA TRP A 21 3.82 19.91 -3.22
C TRP A 21 3.29 21.30 -2.96
N LYS A 22 2.36 21.73 -3.83
CA LYS A 22 1.57 22.94 -3.68
C LYS A 22 0.10 22.55 -3.74
N PHE A 23 -0.72 23.29 -3.03
CA PHE A 23 -2.17 23.08 -2.90
C PHE A 23 -2.93 24.37 -3.18
N HIS A 24 -4.03 24.24 -3.91
CA HIS A 24 -5.03 25.29 -4.11
C HIS A 24 -6.42 24.76 -3.78
N TYR A 25 -7.18 25.54 -3.01
CA TYR A 25 -8.58 25.24 -2.74
C TYR A 25 -9.47 26.01 -3.74
N GLY A 26 -10.21 25.29 -4.53
CA GLY A 26 -11.07 25.79 -5.58
C GLY A 26 -10.84 25.08 -6.91
N GLU A 27 -11.63 25.44 -7.91
CA GLU A 27 -11.50 24.91 -9.27
C GLU A 27 -10.45 25.71 -10.05
N GLU A 28 -9.55 24.98 -10.73
CA GLU A 28 -8.51 25.54 -11.59
C GLU A 28 -8.40 24.71 -12.88
N PRO A 29 -9.20 25.01 -13.90
CA PRO A 29 -9.39 24.16 -15.07
C PRO A 29 -8.10 23.85 -15.85
N ASP A 30 -7.10 24.72 -15.77
CA ASP A 30 -5.84 24.60 -16.51
C ASP A 30 -4.66 24.06 -15.65
N ALA A 31 -4.89 23.77 -14.38
CA ALA A 31 -3.85 23.36 -13.43
C ALA A 31 -3.17 22.02 -13.74
N TRP A 32 -3.70 21.26 -14.68
CA TRP A 32 -3.09 20.02 -15.19
C TRP A 32 -1.94 20.26 -16.17
N LYS A 33 -1.80 21.49 -16.69
CA LYS A 33 -0.73 21.83 -17.65
C LYS A 33 0.59 22.02 -16.94
N LYS A 34 1.65 21.47 -17.47
CA LYS A 34 2.99 21.52 -16.86
C LYS A 34 3.55 22.94 -16.72
N ASP A 35 3.15 23.84 -17.62
CA ASP A 35 3.56 25.24 -17.64
C ASP A 35 2.59 26.18 -16.89
N TYR A 36 1.63 25.64 -16.17
CA TYR A 36 0.69 26.42 -15.36
C TYR A 36 1.42 27.17 -14.23
N ASP A 37 1.10 28.45 -14.05
CA ASP A 37 1.68 29.29 -12.99
C ASP A 37 0.99 29.01 -11.64
N ASP A 38 1.66 28.25 -10.79
CA ASP A 38 1.24 27.89 -9.44
C ASP A 38 1.95 28.68 -8.33
N THR A 39 2.55 29.85 -8.66
CA THR A 39 3.33 30.65 -7.68
C THR A 39 2.50 31.14 -6.51
N GLY A 40 1.20 31.35 -6.70
CA GLY A 40 0.24 31.77 -5.64
C GLY A 40 -0.29 30.62 -4.77
N TRP A 41 0.10 29.37 -5.03
CA TRP A 41 -0.41 28.22 -4.29
C TRP A 41 0.32 28.01 -2.97
N THR A 42 -0.36 27.42 -2.01
CA THR A 42 0.21 27.11 -0.68
C THR A 42 1.11 25.89 -0.76
N ALA A 43 2.35 26.01 -0.28
CA ALA A 43 3.22 24.85 -0.11
C ALA A 43 2.70 23.93 0.98
N VAL A 44 2.63 22.63 0.69
CA VAL A 44 2.17 21.58 1.61
C VAL A 44 3.08 20.36 1.57
N GLU A 45 3.03 19.57 2.63
CA GLU A 45 3.63 18.24 2.68
C GLU A 45 2.55 17.17 2.66
N LEU A 46 2.87 16.00 2.08
CA LEU A 46 1.96 14.85 2.11
C LEU A 46 2.30 13.89 3.26
N PRO A 47 1.27 13.26 3.86
CA PRO A 47 -0.16 13.38 3.56
C PRO A 47 -0.75 14.74 3.98
N HIS A 48 -1.80 15.19 3.28
CA HIS A 48 -2.44 16.46 3.53
C HIS A 48 -3.97 16.33 3.51
N ASP A 49 -4.62 16.97 4.50
CA ASP A 49 -6.07 17.06 4.62
C ASP A 49 -6.47 18.53 4.79
N TRP A 50 -7.05 19.15 3.75
CA TRP A 50 -7.41 20.56 3.83
C TRP A 50 -8.62 20.82 4.75
N SER A 51 -9.45 19.82 5.03
CA SER A 51 -10.67 20.00 5.84
C SER A 51 -10.36 20.52 7.25
N VAL A 52 -9.22 20.11 7.84
CA VAL A 52 -8.82 20.53 9.20
C VAL A 52 -8.23 21.93 9.25
N ALA A 53 -7.81 22.48 8.12
CA ALA A 53 -7.31 23.85 8.01
C ALA A 53 -8.43 24.86 7.72
N MET A 54 -9.62 24.38 7.37
CA MET A 54 -10.78 25.22 7.01
C MET A 54 -11.70 25.43 8.23
N PRO A 55 -12.40 26.56 8.30
CA PRO A 55 -13.34 26.80 9.38
C PRO A 55 -14.55 25.83 9.31
N PHE A 56 -14.98 25.33 10.46
CA PHE A 56 -16.22 24.57 10.57
C PHE A 56 -17.43 25.45 10.26
N SER A 57 -18.44 24.87 9.60
CA SER A 57 -19.68 25.58 9.28
C SER A 57 -20.90 24.68 9.40
N ARG A 58 -22.02 25.25 9.92
CA ARG A 58 -23.30 24.55 9.95
C ARG A 58 -23.91 24.28 8.56
N SER A 59 -23.35 24.90 7.51
CA SER A 59 -23.71 24.61 6.12
C SER A 59 -23.10 23.32 5.60
N TYR A 60 -22.11 22.77 6.30
CA TYR A 60 -21.48 21.48 5.96
C TYR A 60 -22.19 20.32 6.67
N SER A 61 -21.93 19.09 6.20
CA SER A 61 -22.57 17.90 6.74
C SER A 61 -22.21 17.65 8.21
N SER A 62 -23.24 17.42 9.04
CA SER A 62 -23.05 16.95 10.42
C SER A 62 -22.42 15.54 10.45
N GLY A 63 -22.70 14.70 9.46
CA GLY A 63 -22.15 13.35 9.34
C GLY A 63 -20.63 13.35 9.22
N THR A 64 -20.05 14.38 8.63
CA THR A 64 -18.58 14.54 8.47
C THR A 64 -18.00 15.59 9.42
N GLY A 65 -18.68 15.88 10.54
CA GLY A 65 -18.17 16.77 11.59
C GLY A 65 -18.22 18.25 11.25
N TYR A 66 -19.10 18.70 10.35
CA TYR A 66 -19.21 20.09 9.89
C TYR A 66 -17.91 20.62 9.23
N ALA A 67 -17.06 19.73 8.75
CA ALA A 67 -15.82 20.07 8.08
C ALA A 67 -16.05 20.38 6.58
N ALA A 68 -15.20 21.24 6.03
CA ALA A 68 -15.27 21.65 4.63
C ALA A 68 -14.94 20.48 3.67
N GLY A 69 -15.78 20.33 2.63
CA GLY A 69 -15.45 19.59 1.42
C GLY A 69 -14.93 20.53 0.33
N GLY A 70 -15.39 20.34 -0.91
CA GLY A 70 -15.07 21.20 -2.06
C GLY A 70 -14.12 20.57 -3.05
N ILE A 71 -13.52 21.39 -3.89
CA ILE A 71 -12.53 20.99 -4.88
C ILE A 71 -11.16 21.46 -4.41
N GLY A 72 -10.16 20.60 -4.55
CA GLY A 72 -8.77 20.94 -4.27
C GLY A 72 -7.84 20.43 -5.37
N TRP A 73 -6.85 21.24 -5.70
CA TRP A 73 -5.81 20.89 -6.64
C TRP A 73 -4.45 20.77 -5.95
N TYR A 74 -3.71 19.75 -6.34
CA TYR A 74 -2.33 19.53 -5.91
C TYR A 74 -1.42 19.53 -7.12
N ARG A 75 -0.24 20.13 -6.96
CA ARG A 75 0.85 20.06 -7.94
C ARG A 75 2.13 19.67 -7.21
N GLY A 76 2.73 18.57 -7.63
CA GLY A 76 3.98 18.05 -7.06
C GLY A 76 5.06 17.95 -8.11
N THR A 77 6.29 18.31 -7.78
CA THR A 77 7.43 18.22 -8.69
C THR A 77 8.54 17.35 -8.13
N PHE A 78 9.23 16.63 -9.02
CA PHE A 78 10.37 15.80 -8.66
C PHE A 78 11.29 15.57 -9.85
N SER A 79 12.54 15.18 -9.58
CA SER A 79 13.51 14.77 -10.59
C SER A 79 13.80 13.27 -10.51
N LEU A 80 13.97 12.63 -11.64
CA LEU A 80 14.38 11.22 -11.75
C LEU A 80 15.85 11.17 -12.18
N PRO A 81 16.73 10.53 -11.37
CA PRO A 81 18.11 10.30 -11.75
C PRO A 81 18.24 9.54 -13.06
N GLU A 82 19.26 9.85 -13.86
CA GLU A 82 19.54 9.21 -15.15
C GLU A 82 19.67 7.67 -15.05
N LYS A 83 20.14 7.16 -13.91
CA LYS A 83 20.26 5.71 -13.64
C LYS A 83 18.93 4.93 -13.72
N TYR A 84 17.79 5.62 -13.70
CA TYR A 84 16.46 5.00 -13.82
C TYR A 84 15.94 4.97 -15.27
N ARG A 85 16.65 5.56 -16.22
CA ARG A 85 16.30 5.44 -17.65
C ARG A 85 16.29 3.96 -18.06
N GLY A 86 15.24 3.54 -18.74
CA GLY A 86 15.03 2.13 -19.11
C GLY A 86 14.46 1.26 -18.01
N LYS A 87 14.15 1.84 -16.83
CA LYS A 87 13.37 1.18 -15.79
C LYS A 87 11.88 1.51 -15.95
N ARG A 88 11.03 0.67 -15.40
CA ARG A 88 9.61 0.95 -15.24
C ARG A 88 9.40 1.91 -14.07
N ILE A 89 8.62 2.95 -14.28
CA ILE A 89 8.28 3.95 -13.26
C ILE A 89 6.78 3.93 -13.04
N VAL A 90 6.36 3.61 -11.82
CA VAL A 90 4.95 3.59 -11.42
C VAL A 90 4.70 4.64 -10.36
N LEU A 91 3.69 5.45 -10.56
CA LEU A 91 3.18 6.41 -9.58
C LEU A 91 2.04 5.73 -8.81
N LEU A 92 2.23 5.50 -7.51
CA LEU A 92 1.30 4.85 -6.61
C LEU A 92 0.76 5.86 -5.59
N PHE A 93 -0.57 5.88 -5.44
CA PHE A 93 -1.30 6.59 -4.40
C PHE A 93 -1.91 5.58 -3.43
N ASP A 94 -1.62 5.69 -2.15
CA ASP A 94 -2.23 4.82 -1.12
C ASP A 94 -3.66 5.23 -0.78
N GLY A 95 -4.05 6.47 -1.07
CA GLY A 95 -5.42 6.96 -0.93
C GLY A 95 -5.54 8.48 -1.11
N VAL A 96 -6.56 8.88 -1.86
CA VAL A 96 -6.93 10.28 -2.13
C VAL A 96 -8.44 10.41 -1.93
N TYR A 97 -8.87 11.21 -0.97
CA TYR A 97 -10.28 11.34 -0.64
C TYR A 97 -10.87 12.62 -1.24
N LYS A 98 -11.74 12.51 -2.30
CA LYS A 98 -12.09 11.37 -3.14
C LYS A 98 -12.23 11.85 -4.59
N GLU A 99 -12.73 10.98 -5.49
CA GLU A 99 -13.00 11.31 -6.90
C GLU A 99 -11.84 12.05 -7.56
N SER A 100 -10.65 11.45 -7.45
CA SER A 100 -9.41 12.05 -7.90
C SER A 100 -9.17 11.84 -9.39
N GLN A 101 -8.67 12.86 -10.04
CA GLN A 101 -8.15 12.83 -11.40
C GLN A 101 -6.67 13.15 -11.37
N VAL A 102 -5.87 12.41 -12.15
CA VAL A 102 -4.41 12.53 -12.12
C VAL A 102 -3.86 12.80 -13.50
N TRP A 103 -2.95 13.76 -13.57
CA TRP A 103 -2.11 14.05 -14.74
C TRP A 103 -0.64 13.95 -14.36
N PHE A 104 0.17 13.51 -15.30
CA PHE A 104 1.62 13.48 -15.18
C PHE A 104 2.24 14.12 -16.42
N ASN A 105 3.06 15.16 -16.25
CA ASN A 105 3.65 15.94 -17.34
C ASN A 105 2.62 16.37 -18.39
N SER A 106 1.44 16.85 -17.96
CA SER A 106 0.26 17.22 -18.77
C SER A 106 -0.51 16.06 -19.42
N TYR A 107 -0.11 14.81 -19.26
CA TYR A 107 -0.85 13.66 -19.76
C TYR A 107 -1.85 13.17 -18.72
N TYR A 108 -3.12 13.01 -19.12
CA TYR A 108 -4.16 12.44 -18.25
C TYR A 108 -3.96 10.94 -18.05
N HIS A 109 -3.88 10.51 -16.81
CA HIS A 109 -3.65 9.10 -16.45
C HIS A 109 -4.92 8.39 -15.99
N GLY A 110 -5.89 9.09 -15.44
CA GLY A 110 -7.15 8.47 -15.08
C GLY A 110 -7.91 9.13 -13.94
N PHE A 111 -9.03 8.50 -13.63
CA PHE A 111 -9.95 8.86 -12.54
C PHE A 111 -10.04 7.72 -11.54
N HIS A 112 -9.98 8.04 -10.25
CA HIS A 112 -10.18 7.08 -9.17
C HIS A 112 -11.25 7.58 -8.20
N PRO A 113 -12.42 6.89 -8.09
CA PRO A 113 -13.55 7.38 -7.30
C PRO A 113 -13.43 7.14 -5.81
N ASN A 114 -12.76 6.07 -5.39
CA ASN A 114 -12.70 5.65 -3.98
C ASN A 114 -11.60 6.37 -3.22
N GLY A 115 -11.92 6.86 -2.01
CA GLY A 115 -10.96 7.60 -1.18
C GLY A 115 -9.99 6.74 -0.35
N TYR A 116 -10.21 5.43 -0.26
CA TYR A 116 -9.54 4.55 0.69
C TYR A 116 -8.72 3.43 0.05
N THR A 117 -8.97 3.12 -1.22
CA THR A 117 -8.23 2.07 -1.93
C THR A 117 -7.02 2.64 -2.65
N PRO A 118 -5.87 1.92 -2.67
CA PRO A 118 -4.73 2.33 -3.44
C PRO A 118 -5.00 2.20 -4.95
N PHE A 119 -4.33 3.05 -5.72
CA PHE A 119 -4.33 3.00 -7.17
C PHE A 119 -2.99 3.46 -7.73
N PHE A 120 -2.69 3.08 -8.96
CA PHE A 120 -1.40 3.40 -9.56
C PHE A 120 -1.49 3.61 -11.07
N TYR A 121 -0.51 4.35 -11.59
CA TYR A 121 -0.35 4.62 -13.01
C TYR A 121 1.08 4.34 -13.46
N ASP A 122 1.24 3.71 -14.61
CA ASP A 122 2.52 3.58 -15.27
C ASP A 122 2.83 4.89 -15.99
N ILE A 123 3.90 5.56 -15.55
CA ILE A 123 4.32 6.86 -16.10
C ILE A 123 5.64 6.77 -16.87
N THR A 124 6.09 5.55 -17.16
CA THR A 124 7.41 5.29 -17.77
C THR A 124 7.65 6.04 -19.05
N SER A 125 6.66 6.07 -19.94
CA SER A 125 6.81 6.68 -21.28
C SER A 125 6.83 8.20 -21.27
N GLN A 126 6.28 8.85 -20.24
CA GLN A 126 6.25 10.30 -20.09
C GLN A 126 7.34 10.84 -19.14
N ALA A 127 8.04 9.94 -18.44
CA ALA A 127 9.05 10.32 -17.44
C ALA A 127 10.28 11.01 -18.09
N VAL A 128 10.70 12.10 -17.49
CA VAL A 128 11.90 12.84 -17.89
C VAL A 128 13.00 12.56 -16.86
N PHE A 129 14.22 12.32 -17.34
CA PHE A 129 15.36 11.90 -16.52
C PHE A 129 16.51 12.91 -16.60
N GLY A 130 17.36 12.90 -15.58
CA GLY A 130 18.55 13.75 -15.48
C GLY A 130 18.33 14.99 -14.62
N THR A 131 19.38 15.79 -14.47
CA THR A 131 19.41 16.96 -13.58
C THR A 131 18.48 18.09 -14.01
N ASP A 132 18.24 18.24 -15.31
CA ASP A 132 17.40 19.30 -15.88
C ASP A 132 15.96 18.81 -16.14
N GLY A 133 15.70 17.52 -15.90
CA GLY A 133 14.40 16.89 -16.10
C GLY A 133 13.49 17.04 -14.88
N ILE A 134 12.57 18.01 -14.90
CA ILE A 134 11.53 18.13 -13.87
C ILE A 134 10.29 17.41 -14.35
N ASN A 135 9.83 16.46 -13.54
CA ASN A 135 8.54 15.81 -13.69
C ASN A 135 7.52 16.50 -12.80
N GLU A 136 6.28 16.53 -13.25
CA GLU A 136 5.18 17.15 -12.54
C GLU A 136 3.97 16.23 -12.47
N ILE A 137 3.37 16.17 -11.29
CA ILE A 137 2.10 15.50 -11.01
C ILE A 137 1.07 16.57 -10.71
N SER A 138 -0.08 16.53 -11.38
CA SER A 138 -1.24 17.32 -11.02
C SER A 138 -2.37 16.40 -10.59
N VAL A 139 -3.02 16.73 -9.46
CA VAL A 139 -4.13 15.94 -8.91
C VAL A 139 -5.28 16.87 -8.60
N ARG A 140 -6.43 16.62 -9.23
CA ARG A 140 -7.71 17.24 -8.86
C ARG A 140 -8.45 16.29 -7.94
N VAL A 141 -8.95 16.81 -6.84
CA VAL A 141 -9.73 16.05 -5.85
C VAL A 141 -11.09 16.72 -5.72
N ASP A 142 -12.15 15.93 -5.92
CA ASP A 142 -13.53 16.43 -5.82
C ASP A 142 -14.21 15.84 -4.58
N ARG A 143 -14.43 16.68 -3.60
CA ARG A 143 -15.15 16.38 -2.35
C ARG A 143 -16.35 17.34 -2.20
N THR A 144 -17.06 17.60 -3.30
CA THR A 144 -18.23 18.47 -3.31
C THR A 144 -19.49 17.80 -2.80
N GLU A 145 -19.54 16.46 -2.78
CA GLU A 145 -20.66 15.72 -2.24
C GLU A 145 -20.84 16.02 -0.75
N ILE A 146 -22.02 16.50 -0.37
CA ILE A 146 -22.28 17.06 0.96
C ILE A 146 -22.25 16.00 2.05
N SER A 147 -22.75 14.79 1.75
CA SER A 147 -22.93 13.74 2.75
C SER A 147 -22.70 12.37 2.14
N ASP A 148 -21.51 11.82 2.35
CA ASP A 148 -21.07 10.54 1.83
C ASP A 148 -20.69 9.53 2.93
N SER A 149 -20.72 9.94 4.19
CA SER A 149 -20.46 9.08 5.34
C SER A 149 -21.05 9.63 6.63
N ARG A 150 -20.87 8.88 7.74
CA ARG A 150 -21.27 9.26 9.10
C ARG A 150 -20.07 9.43 10.03
N TRP A 151 -18.91 9.64 9.48
CA TRP A 151 -17.66 9.91 10.21
C TRP A 151 -16.85 10.95 9.45
N PHE A 152 -15.83 11.50 10.08
CA PHE A 152 -14.89 12.40 9.44
C PHE A 152 -14.07 11.66 8.39
N THR A 153 -14.16 12.07 7.14
CA THR A 153 -13.50 11.41 6.00
C THR A 153 -12.18 12.06 5.62
N GLY A 154 -12.02 13.33 5.96
CA GLY A 154 -10.96 14.16 5.42
C GLY A 154 -11.21 14.59 3.98
N SER A 155 -10.28 15.31 3.39
CA SER A 155 -10.29 15.75 2.00
C SER A 155 -8.87 15.97 1.49
N GLY A 156 -8.51 15.34 0.37
CA GLY A 156 -7.20 15.54 -0.26
C GLY A 156 -6.37 14.28 -0.41
N ILE A 157 -5.07 14.47 -0.58
CA ILE A 157 -4.10 13.36 -0.62
C ILE A 157 -3.76 12.97 0.81
N THR A 158 -4.64 12.15 1.40
CA THR A 158 -4.62 11.81 2.83
C THR A 158 -3.66 10.67 3.18
N ARG A 159 -3.03 10.05 2.18
CA ARG A 159 -2.05 8.98 2.34
C ARG A 159 -0.82 9.23 1.48
N LYS A 160 0.12 8.31 1.49
CA LYS A 160 1.38 8.44 0.75
C LYS A 160 1.20 8.47 -0.75
N VAL A 161 2.08 9.19 -1.41
CA VAL A 161 2.35 9.12 -2.84
C VAL A 161 3.76 8.58 -3.02
N THR A 162 3.91 7.58 -3.87
CA THR A 162 5.15 6.82 -4.00
C THR A 162 5.48 6.57 -5.46
N LEU A 163 6.77 6.66 -5.81
CA LEU A 163 7.28 6.10 -7.05
C LEU A 163 7.84 4.71 -6.78
N LEU A 164 7.38 3.73 -7.52
CA LEU A 164 7.98 2.42 -7.61
C LEU A 164 8.84 2.36 -8.88
N VAL A 165 10.14 2.13 -8.70
CA VAL A 165 11.09 1.94 -9.80
C VAL A 165 11.46 0.47 -9.87
N THR A 166 11.10 -0.20 -10.96
CA THR A 166 11.34 -1.64 -11.14
C THR A 166 12.05 -1.92 -12.46
N ASP A 167 12.54 -3.15 -12.61
CA ASP A 167 12.93 -3.65 -13.94
C ASP A 167 11.69 -3.86 -14.82
N LEU A 168 11.93 -4.05 -16.11
CA LEU A 168 10.85 -4.35 -17.07
C LEU A 168 10.28 -5.76 -16.85
N LEU A 169 11.10 -6.74 -16.45
CA LEU A 169 10.61 -7.98 -15.86
C LEU A 169 10.42 -7.73 -14.36
N HIS A 170 9.20 -7.78 -13.84
CA HIS A 170 8.89 -7.38 -12.47
C HIS A 170 7.70 -8.13 -11.87
N VAL A 171 7.63 -8.15 -10.54
CA VAL A 171 6.40 -8.49 -9.81
C VAL A 171 5.46 -7.29 -9.88
N THR A 172 4.19 -7.52 -10.23
CA THR A 172 3.19 -6.44 -10.29
C THR A 172 2.94 -5.84 -8.90
N PRO A 173 2.52 -4.57 -8.78
CA PRO A 173 2.13 -4.01 -7.49
C PRO A 173 1.09 -4.89 -6.81
N TYR A 174 1.31 -5.22 -5.53
CA TYR A 174 0.50 -6.17 -4.76
C TYR A 174 0.40 -7.59 -5.36
N GLY A 175 1.32 -7.95 -6.26
CA GLY A 175 1.28 -9.19 -7.02
C GLY A 175 1.66 -10.45 -6.23
N THR A 176 2.21 -10.34 -5.01
CA THR A 176 2.57 -11.50 -4.19
C THR A 176 1.52 -11.75 -3.10
N CYS A 177 0.92 -12.94 -3.10
CA CYS A 177 -0.03 -13.40 -2.09
C CYS A 177 0.56 -14.60 -1.34
N PHE A 178 0.70 -14.48 -0.02
CA PHE A 178 1.14 -15.52 0.89
C PHE A 178 -0.04 -16.11 1.64
N SER A 179 -0.19 -17.43 1.63
CA SER A 179 -1.30 -18.14 2.29
C SER A 179 -0.82 -19.34 3.10
N ILE A 180 -1.45 -19.56 4.23
CA ILE A 180 -1.27 -20.75 5.08
C ILE A 180 -2.46 -21.68 4.89
N ASN A 181 -2.23 -22.88 4.39
CA ASN A 181 -3.25 -23.89 4.19
C ASN A 181 -3.54 -24.66 5.49
N ARG A 182 -2.49 -24.95 6.24
CA ARG A 182 -2.53 -25.62 7.55
C ARG A 182 -1.30 -25.22 8.35
N ALA A 183 -1.45 -25.03 9.65
CA ALA A 183 -0.30 -24.89 10.55
C ALA A 183 -0.59 -25.43 11.94
N ASP A 184 0.41 -26.08 12.51
CA ASP A 184 0.51 -26.45 13.90
C ASP A 184 1.95 -26.28 14.40
N LYS A 185 2.29 -26.77 15.60
CA LYS A 185 3.65 -26.66 16.15
C LYS A 185 4.67 -27.57 15.45
N ILE A 186 4.21 -28.53 14.65
CA ILE A 186 5.06 -29.49 13.96
C ILE A 186 5.38 -29.02 12.54
N SER A 187 4.37 -28.50 11.84
CA SER A 187 4.54 -28.07 10.45
C SER A 187 3.54 -26.99 10.05
N ALA A 188 3.89 -26.20 9.03
CA ALA A 188 2.97 -25.30 8.36
C ALA A 188 3.07 -25.52 6.84
N ASP A 189 1.93 -25.79 6.20
CA ASP A 189 1.81 -25.90 4.76
C ASP A 189 1.40 -24.55 4.20
N LEU A 190 2.20 -24.01 3.29
CA LEU A 190 2.01 -22.69 2.71
C LEU A 190 1.90 -22.74 1.19
N SER A 191 1.28 -21.71 0.63
CA SER A 191 1.33 -21.44 -0.80
C SER A 191 1.60 -19.96 -1.04
N ILE A 192 2.39 -19.67 -2.07
CA ILE A 192 2.75 -18.31 -2.49
C ILE A 192 2.37 -18.19 -3.96
N THR A 193 1.50 -17.23 -4.28
CA THR A 193 1.16 -16.88 -5.66
C THR A 193 1.81 -15.56 -5.99
N THR A 194 2.60 -15.51 -7.06
CA THR A 194 3.29 -14.29 -7.50
C THR A 194 2.91 -13.97 -8.93
N GLU A 195 2.41 -12.76 -9.15
CA GLU A 195 2.07 -12.23 -10.46
C GLU A 195 3.27 -11.47 -11.03
N ILE A 196 3.76 -11.93 -12.18
CA ILE A 196 4.97 -11.40 -12.84
C ILE A 196 4.59 -10.94 -14.24
N CYS A 197 5.05 -9.76 -14.60
CA CYS A 197 4.85 -9.15 -15.91
C CYS A 197 6.20 -8.97 -16.62
N ASN A 198 6.24 -9.27 -17.92
CA ASN A 198 7.36 -8.99 -18.80
C ASN A 198 7.02 -7.79 -19.70
N MET A 199 7.59 -6.63 -19.43
CA MET A 199 7.50 -5.43 -20.27
C MET A 199 8.75 -5.22 -21.15
N GLU A 200 9.63 -6.22 -21.25
CA GLU A 200 10.72 -6.21 -22.23
C GLU A 200 10.16 -6.40 -23.65
N ASP A 201 10.91 -5.99 -24.65
CA ASP A 201 10.55 -6.12 -26.08
C ASP A 201 10.80 -7.52 -26.66
N GLN A 202 11.25 -8.46 -25.84
CA GLN A 202 11.57 -9.85 -26.20
C GLN A 202 11.02 -10.83 -25.19
N GLU A 203 10.87 -12.08 -25.65
CA GLU A 203 10.61 -13.22 -24.77
C GLU A 203 11.71 -13.35 -23.73
N THR A 204 11.32 -13.52 -22.45
CA THR A 204 12.25 -13.58 -21.33
C THR A 204 12.01 -14.82 -20.48
N SER A 205 13.04 -15.68 -20.43
CA SER A 205 13.12 -16.84 -19.53
C SER A 205 13.78 -16.47 -18.22
N PHE A 206 13.19 -16.90 -17.11
CA PHE A 206 13.67 -16.60 -15.77
C PHE A 206 13.33 -17.70 -14.76
N SER A 207 14.01 -17.68 -13.61
CA SER A 207 13.62 -18.43 -12.41
C SER A 207 13.01 -17.46 -11.39
N LEU A 208 11.81 -17.78 -10.92
CA LEU A 208 11.22 -17.23 -9.69
C LEU A 208 11.80 -18.00 -8.51
N VAL A 209 12.50 -17.31 -7.62
CA VAL A 209 13.12 -17.90 -6.43
C VAL A 209 12.54 -17.24 -5.18
N GLN A 210 12.07 -18.05 -4.23
CA GLN A 210 11.47 -17.55 -3.01
C GLN A 210 12.15 -18.13 -1.77
N TYR A 211 12.46 -17.25 -0.83
CA TYR A 211 12.99 -17.60 0.47
C TYR A 211 12.03 -17.09 1.56
N LEU A 212 11.68 -17.96 2.50
CA LEU A 212 11.09 -17.55 3.76
C LEU A 212 12.18 -17.62 4.83
N ARG A 213 12.45 -16.49 5.49
CA ARG A 213 13.47 -16.38 6.52
C ARG A 213 12.84 -16.14 7.89
N ASP A 214 13.39 -16.82 8.90
CA ASP A 214 13.03 -16.57 10.29
C ASP A 214 13.63 -15.25 10.81
N GLN A 215 13.36 -14.93 12.08
CA GLN A 215 13.85 -13.71 12.74
C GLN A 215 15.37 -13.65 12.85
N ASN A 216 16.05 -14.79 12.76
CA ASN A 216 17.52 -14.89 12.79
C ASN A 216 18.14 -14.84 11.38
N GLY A 217 17.31 -14.71 10.34
CA GLY A 217 17.74 -14.71 8.95
C GLY A 217 17.96 -16.11 8.34
N ASN A 218 17.67 -17.19 9.08
CA ASN A 218 17.78 -18.55 8.55
C ASN A 218 16.70 -18.84 7.52
N THR A 219 17.04 -19.52 6.44
CA THR A 219 16.05 -19.96 5.46
C THR A 219 15.28 -21.16 6.01
N VAL A 220 13.96 -21.00 6.21
CA VAL A 220 13.05 -22.05 6.69
C VAL A 220 12.21 -22.65 5.56
N PHE A 221 12.10 -21.96 4.43
CA PHE A 221 11.49 -22.45 3.21
C PHE A 221 12.23 -21.89 1.98
N PHE A 222 12.29 -22.69 0.94
CA PHE A 222 12.87 -22.34 -0.35
C PHE A 222 12.04 -22.96 -1.45
N ALA A 223 11.79 -22.19 -2.50
CA ALA A 223 11.19 -22.67 -3.74
C ALA A 223 11.83 -22.00 -4.96
N GLU A 224 11.93 -22.75 -6.05
CA GLU A 224 12.33 -22.25 -7.36
C GLU A 224 11.38 -22.78 -8.42
N GLN A 225 10.93 -21.87 -9.31
CA GLN A 225 10.10 -22.21 -10.46
C GLN A 225 10.60 -21.47 -11.70
N ARG A 226 10.83 -22.18 -12.79
CA ARG A 226 11.19 -21.58 -14.08
C ARG A 226 9.97 -21.24 -14.89
N ALA A 227 10.05 -20.12 -15.59
CA ALA A 227 9.01 -19.65 -16.49
C ALA A 227 9.60 -18.87 -17.66
N THR A 228 8.81 -18.70 -18.70
CA THR A 228 9.11 -17.85 -19.85
C THR A 228 7.87 -17.03 -20.15
N LEU A 229 8.02 -15.73 -20.36
CA LEU A 229 6.94 -14.80 -20.69
C LEU A 229 7.25 -14.08 -22.00
N LEU A 230 6.24 -13.96 -22.85
CA LEU A 230 6.29 -13.14 -24.06
C LEU A 230 6.28 -11.63 -23.71
N PRO A 231 6.65 -10.74 -24.64
CA PRO A 231 6.50 -9.30 -24.47
C PRO A 231 5.07 -8.91 -24.09
N GLY A 232 4.89 -8.15 -23.00
CA GLY A 232 3.60 -7.72 -22.48
C GLY A 232 2.82 -8.78 -21.72
N GLU A 233 3.32 -10.01 -21.63
CA GLU A 233 2.62 -11.09 -20.92
C GLU A 233 2.72 -10.95 -19.41
N THR A 234 1.63 -11.27 -18.72
CA THR A 234 1.55 -11.38 -17.25
C THR A 234 1.09 -12.78 -16.87
N ALA A 235 1.79 -13.42 -15.93
CA ALA A 235 1.43 -14.74 -15.43
C ALA A 235 1.47 -14.82 -13.91
N LYS A 236 0.59 -15.67 -13.35
CA LYS A 236 0.58 -16.03 -11.93
C LYS A 236 1.30 -17.36 -11.74
N LEU A 237 2.41 -17.31 -11.04
CA LEU A 237 3.18 -18.49 -10.67
C LEU A 237 2.88 -18.85 -9.22
N LYS A 238 2.63 -20.14 -8.97
CA LYS A 238 2.32 -20.65 -7.64
C LYS A 238 3.42 -21.59 -7.17
N THR A 239 3.93 -21.35 -5.98
CA THR A 239 4.85 -22.25 -5.26
C THR A 239 4.19 -22.73 -3.97
N GLU A 240 4.49 -23.93 -3.57
CA GLU A 240 3.94 -24.57 -2.37
C GLU A 240 5.04 -25.30 -1.60
N GLY A 241 4.83 -25.46 -0.30
CA GLY A 241 5.72 -26.27 0.53
C GLY A 241 5.41 -26.19 2.00
N THR A 242 6.32 -26.75 2.80
CA THR A 242 6.14 -26.94 4.23
C THR A 242 7.30 -26.33 5.01
N VAL A 243 6.97 -25.59 6.07
CA VAL A 243 7.91 -25.13 7.10
C VAL A 243 7.85 -26.10 8.29
N ALA A 244 8.98 -26.67 8.68
CA ALA A 244 9.08 -27.52 9.84
C ALA A 244 9.20 -26.70 11.13
N GLN A 245 8.49 -27.11 12.18
CA GLN A 245 8.51 -26.50 13.51
C GLN A 245 8.36 -24.97 13.49
N PRO A 246 7.27 -24.43 12.84
CA PRO A 246 7.10 -23.00 12.70
C PRO A 246 6.87 -22.33 14.05
N THR A 247 7.39 -21.10 14.19
CA THR A 247 7.00 -20.22 15.28
C THR A 247 5.70 -19.51 14.88
N LEU A 248 4.59 -19.90 15.51
CA LEU A 248 3.27 -19.38 15.16
C LEU A 248 3.07 -17.97 15.70
N TRP A 249 2.52 -17.11 14.85
CA TRP A 249 2.14 -15.74 15.23
C TRP A 249 0.93 -15.75 16.18
N SER A 250 0.99 -14.91 17.21
CA SER A 250 -0.14 -14.63 18.10
C SER A 250 -0.03 -13.22 18.69
N PRO A 251 -1.12 -12.63 19.26
CA PRO A 251 -1.05 -11.33 19.90
C PRO A 251 -0.03 -11.22 21.05
N LYS A 252 0.29 -12.32 21.71
CA LYS A 252 1.32 -12.37 22.78
C LYS A 252 2.73 -12.58 22.24
N HIS A 253 2.84 -13.25 21.09
CA HIS A 253 4.10 -13.58 20.43
C HIS A 253 3.95 -13.29 18.94
N PRO A 254 4.06 -12.04 18.51
CA PRO A 254 3.85 -11.63 17.12
C PRO A 254 5.07 -11.94 16.25
N SER A 255 5.38 -13.23 16.13
CA SER A 255 6.54 -13.72 15.36
C SER A 255 6.28 -13.60 13.87
N LEU A 256 7.18 -12.90 13.19
CA LEU A 256 7.10 -12.66 11.75
C LEU A 256 8.29 -13.28 11.03
N TYR A 257 8.03 -13.78 9.85
CA TYR A 257 9.02 -14.20 8.87
C TYR A 257 9.18 -13.14 7.80
N THR A 258 10.27 -13.17 7.07
CA THR A 258 10.50 -12.34 5.89
C THR A 258 10.40 -13.21 4.65
N LEU A 259 9.44 -12.90 3.76
CA LEU A 259 9.37 -13.47 2.43
C LEU A 259 10.18 -12.59 1.48
N GLU A 260 11.13 -13.21 0.77
CA GLU A 260 11.93 -12.59 -0.28
C GLU A 260 11.62 -13.29 -1.61
N THR A 261 11.22 -12.51 -2.61
CA THR A 261 10.97 -12.97 -3.97
C THR A 261 12.03 -12.42 -4.90
N TRP A 262 12.80 -13.30 -5.52
CA TRP A 262 13.88 -12.98 -6.44
C TRP A 262 13.52 -13.42 -7.86
N LEU A 263 13.94 -12.65 -8.84
CA LEU A 263 13.89 -13.01 -10.26
C LEU A 263 15.31 -13.15 -10.79
N HIS A 264 15.58 -14.29 -11.42
CA HIS A 264 16.86 -14.60 -12.07
C HIS A 264 16.63 -14.73 -13.56
N LYS A 265 17.14 -13.79 -14.35
CA LYS A 265 17.05 -13.84 -15.81
C LYS A 265 18.05 -14.87 -16.36
N ALA A 266 17.58 -15.75 -17.24
CA ALA A 266 18.44 -16.79 -17.81
C ALA A 266 19.48 -16.24 -18.79
N LYS A 267 19.19 -15.11 -19.46
CA LYS A 267 20.00 -14.56 -20.56
C LYS A 267 21.35 -14.00 -20.09
N ASP A 268 21.38 -13.31 -18.97
CA ASP A 268 22.56 -12.58 -18.47
C ASP A 268 22.98 -13.01 -17.06
N ASP A 269 22.36 -14.09 -16.55
CA ASP A 269 22.56 -14.61 -15.19
C ASP A 269 22.37 -13.54 -14.09
N SER A 270 21.59 -12.49 -14.41
CA SER A 270 21.28 -11.44 -13.44
C SER A 270 20.20 -11.88 -12.46
N ALA A 271 20.41 -11.61 -11.19
CA ALA A 271 19.45 -11.89 -10.13
C ALA A 271 19.15 -10.61 -9.34
N PHE A 272 17.90 -10.38 -9.04
CA PHE A 272 17.48 -9.22 -8.26
C PHE A 272 16.31 -9.53 -7.34
N LEU A 273 16.27 -8.82 -6.22
CA LEU A 273 15.16 -8.87 -5.29
C LEU A 273 14.01 -8.06 -5.86
N ALA A 274 12.95 -8.77 -6.24
CA ALA A 274 11.77 -8.18 -6.88
C ALA A 274 10.71 -7.74 -5.87
N ASP A 275 10.58 -8.50 -4.75
CA ASP A 275 9.60 -8.19 -3.69
C ASP A 275 10.11 -8.68 -2.34
N LYS A 276 9.74 -7.96 -1.25
CA LYS A 276 10.12 -8.33 0.11
C LYS A 276 9.14 -7.74 1.13
N PHE A 277 8.52 -8.61 1.93
CA PHE A 277 7.65 -8.21 3.02
C PHE A 277 7.62 -9.25 4.15
N ARG A 278 6.98 -8.88 5.27
CA ARG A 278 6.86 -9.76 6.42
C ARG A 278 5.54 -10.51 6.43
N VAL A 279 5.55 -11.73 6.93
CA VAL A 279 4.39 -12.61 7.01
C VAL A 279 4.34 -13.32 8.36
N GLY A 280 3.15 -13.56 8.89
CA GLY A 280 2.93 -14.37 10.07
C GLY A 280 2.37 -15.74 9.70
N ILE A 281 2.81 -16.78 10.38
CA ILE A 281 2.24 -18.13 10.24
C ILE A 281 1.22 -18.34 11.35
N ARG A 282 -0.06 -18.45 10.99
CA ARG A 282 -1.15 -18.69 11.92
C ARG A 282 -2.34 -19.35 11.25
N THR A 283 -3.18 -19.98 12.05
CA THR A 283 -4.52 -20.44 11.65
C THR A 283 -5.56 -19.87 12.58
N PHE A 284 -6.78 -19.69 12.09
CA PHE A 284 -7.90 -19.30 12.93
C PHE A 284 -9.19 -19.99 12.45
N ARG A 285 -10.12 -20.16 13.39
CA ARG A 285 -11.47 -20.61 13.10
C ARG A 285 -12.47 -20.02 14.06
N PHE A 286 -13.71 -19.99 13.63
CA PHE A 286 -14.86 -19.66 14.45
C PHE A 286 -15.67 -20.93 14.68
N ASP A 287 -16.08 -21.14 15.92
CA ASP A 287 -16.90 -22.25 16.34
C ASP A 287 -18.19 -21.68 16.93
N ALA A 288 -19.34 -22.26 16.57
CA ALA A 288 -20.65 -21.75 17.00
C ALA A 288 -20.86 -21.85 18.53
N ASP A 289 -20.30 -22.88 19.15
CA ASP A 289 -20.49 -23.14 20.58
C ASP A 289 -19.33 -22.62 21.43
N TYR A 290 -18.10 -22.65 20.89
CA TYR A 290 -16.88 -22.35 21.64
C TYR A 290 -16.20 -21.03 21.22
N GLY A 291 -16.68 -20.36 20.20
CA GLY A 291 -16.22 -19.04 19.77
C GLY A 291 -14.96 -19.06 18.90
N PHE A 292 -14.06 -18.12 19.13
CA PHE A 292 -12.88 -17.92 18.28
C PHE A 292 -11.66 -18.69 18.77
N PHE A 293 -10.98 -19.34 17.84
CA PHE A 293 -9.71 -20.04 18.06
C PHE A 293 -8.62 -19.46 17.19
N LEU A 294 -7.45 -19.24 17.79
CA LEU A 294 -6.21 -18.89 17.08
C LEU A 294 -5.19 -20.00 17.34
N ASN A 295 -4.66 -20.62 16.28
CA ASN A 295 -3.73 -21.75 16.37
C ASN A 295 -4.29 -22.88 17.26
N GLU A 296 -5.58 -23.18 17.11
CA GLU A 296 -6.36 -24.14 17.89
C GLU A 296 -6.49 -23.82 19.42
N ILE A 297 -6.06 -22.62 19.82
CA ILE A 297 -6.20 -22.18 21.22
C ILE A 297 -7.41 -21.23 21.30
N PRO A 298 -8.40 -21.53 22.21
CA PRO A 298 -9.54 -20.63 22.36
C PRO A 298 -9.10 -19.28 22.91
N MET A 299 -9.60 -18.21 22.30
CA MET A 299 -9.23 -16.84 22.67
C MET A 299 -10.42 -15.89 22.58
N LYS A 300 -10.55 -14.96 23.54
CA LYS A 300 -11.46 -13.84 23.41
C LYS A 300 -10.83 -12.72 22.57
N ILE A 301 -11.57 -12.27 21.57
CA ILE A 301 -11.24 -11.04 20.82
C ILE A 301 -11.66 -9.87 21.70
N LYS A 302 -10.66 -9.08 22.15
CA LYS A 302 -10.83 -7.84 22.92
C LYS A 302 -10.43 -6.69 22.04
N GLY A 303 -11.37 -6.11 21.31
CA GLY A 303 -11.10 -5.12 20.30
C GLY A 303 -11.93 -3.85 20.43
N VAL A 304 -11.50 -2.84 19.74
CA VAL A 304 -12.19 -1.56 19.57
C VAL A 304 -12.30 -1.20 18.09
N CYS A 305 -13.31 -0.40 17.75
CA CYS A 305 -13.39 0.22 16.43
C CYS A 305 -12.43 1.41 16.37
N VAL A 306 -11.74 1.55 15.24
CA VAL A 306 -10.86 2.69 14.98
C VAL A 306 -11.22 3.31 13.65
N HIS A 307 -11.30 4.64 13.60
CA HIS A 307 -11.40 5.41 12.38
C HIS A 307 -10.01 5.88 11.94
N HIS A 308 -9.90 6.23 10.67
CA HIS A 308 -8.62 6.59 10.03
C HIS A 308 -8.15 8.02 10.34
N ASP A 309 -8.91 8.81 11.09
CA ASP A 309 -8.59 10.18 11.45
C ASP A 309 -7.83 10.32 12.78
N ALA A 310 -7.22 11.47 13.02
CA ALA A 310 -6.49 11.79 14.25
C ALA A 310 -6.64 13.26 14.70
N GLY A 311 -7.85 13.67 15.02
CA GLY A 311 -8.14 15.00 15.57
C GLY A 311 -7.60 16.13 14.69
N ALA A 312 -6.66 16.94 15.19
CA ALA A 312 -6.11 18.09 14.45
C ALA A 312 -5.33 17.72 13.18
N LEU A 313 -4.95 16.46 13.01
CA LEU A 313 -4.31 15.96 11.77
C LEU A 313 -5.33 15.55 10.71
N GLY A 314 -6.62 15.51 11.07
CA GLY A 314 -7.65 14.98 10.19
C GLY A 314 -7.32 13.55 9.73
N ALA A 315 -7.49 13.28 8.46
CA ALA A 315 -7.17 11.98 7.84
C ALA A 315 -5.69 11.84 7.41
N ALA A 316 -4.88 12.90 7.53
CA ALA A 316 -3.45 12.88 7.25
C ALA A 316 -2.64 12.29 8.42
N VAL A 317 -2.93 11.04 8.78
CA VAL A 317 -2.36 10.37 9.96
C VAL A 317 -1.05 9.71 9.64
N THR A 318 -0.04 9.92 10.50
CA THR A 318 1.28 9.31 10.35
C THR A 318 1.40 7.98 11.11
N LYS A 319 2.42 7.19 10.77
CA LYS A 319 2.73 5.91 11.43
C LYS A 319 2.92 6.08 12.95
N GLU A 320 3.55 7.18 13.39
CA GLU A 320 3.86 7.45 14.80
C GLU A 320 2.60 7.61 15.65
N ILE A 321 1.56 8.21 15.09
CA ILE A 321 0.26 8.33 15.76
C ILE A 321 -0.37 6.95 15.96
N TRP A 322 -0.28 6.07 14.96
CA TRP A 322 -0.78 4.71 15.08
C TRP A 322 0.00 3.89 16.08
N ILE A 323 1.34 4.01 16.13
CA ILE A 323 2.17 3.35 17.16
C ILE A 323 1.65 3.74 18.55
N ARG A 324 1.52 5.05 18.81
CA ARG A 324 1.01 5.54 20.11
C ARG A 324 -0.38 5.02 20.45
N ARG A 325 -1.30 4.98 19.45
CA ARG A 325 -2.67 4.46 19.66
C ARG A 325 -2.66 2.97 20.00
N LEU A 326 -1.92 2.18 19.25
CA LEU A 326 -1.82 0.74 19.46
C LEU A 326 -1.16 0.41 20.81
N GLU A 327 -0.14 1.17 21.22
CA GLU A 327 0.46 1.04 22.57
C GLU A 327 -0.59 1.26 23.66
N LYS A 328 -1.40 2.32 23.57
CA LYS A 328 -2.48 2.59 24.54
C LYS A 328 -3.56 1.50 24.53
N LEU A 329 -3.91 0.99 23.37
CA LEU A 329 -4.84 -0.13 23.28
C LEU A 329 -4.28 -1.41 23.90
N LYS A 330 -2.97 -1.68 23.76
CA LYS A 330 -2.30 -2.78 24.46
C LYS A 330 -2.31 -2.62 25.97
N GLU A 331 -2.00 -1.41 26.48
CA GLU A 331 -2.10 -1.09 27.90
C GLU A 331 -3.50 -1.36 28.47
N MET A 332 -4.56 -1.10 27.67
CA MET A 332 -5.94 -1.43 28.01
C MET A 332 -6.27 -2.93 27.93
N GLY A 333 -5.36 -3.77 27.43
CA GLY A 333 -5.55 -5.19 27.24
C GLY A 333 -6.24 -5.60 25.95
N CYS A 334 -6.28 -4.70 24.94
CA CYS A 334 -6.79 -5.03 23.62
C CYS A 334 -5.83 -5.96 22.87
N ASN A 335 -6.40 -6.85 22.06
CA ASN A 335 -5.67 -7.75 21.16
C ASN A 335 -6.21 -7.72 19.72
N ALA A 336 -7.15 -6.81 19.44
CA ALA A 336 -7.78 -6.66 18.13
C ALA A 336 -8.22 -5.21 17.88
N ILE A 337 -8.33 -4.85 16.61
CA ILE A 337 -9.01 -3.64 16.15
C ILE A 337 -9.96 -3.97 15.00
N ARG A 338 -11.05 -3.21 14.89
CA ARG A 338 -11.92 -3.17 13.72
C ARG A 338 -11.66 -1.88 12.98
N MET A 339 -11.28 -1.98 11.72
CA MET A 339 -10.99 -0.85 10.85
C MET A 339 -12.30 -0.29 10.28
N SER A 340 -12.88 0.66 10.99
CA SER A 340 -14.18 1.25 10.67
C SER A 340 -14.03 2.38 9.65
N HIS A 341 -14.68 2.37 8.52
CA HIS A 341 -15.43 1.27 7.89
C HIS A 341 -14.90 1.11 6.46
N ASN A 342 -13.60 1.00 6.32
CA ASN A 342 -12.86 1.02 5.05
C ASN A 342 -11.42 0.53 5.27
N PRO A 343 -10.70 0.14 4.21
CA PRO A 343 -9.28 -0.16 4.31
C PRO A 343 -8.50 1.04 4.83
N HIS A 344 -7.57 0.79 5.74
CA HIS A 344 -6.70 1.81 6.31
C HIS A 344 -5.37 1.91 5.55
N MET A 345 -4.47 2.77 6.04
CA MET A 345 -3.12 2.90 5.48
C MET A 345 -2.32 1.61 5.66
N PRO A 346 -1.46 1.23 4.70
CA PRO A 346 -0.68 -0.02 4.76
C PRO A 346 0.14 -0.18 6.04
N GLU A 347 0.71 0.91 6.56
CA GLU A 347 1.53 0.88 7.78
C GLU A 347 0.75 0.46 9.03
N LEU A 348 -0.57 0.64 9.07
CA LEU A 348 -1.35 0.19 10.21
C LEU A 348 -1.46 -1.34 10.25
N TYR A 349 -1.57 -1.99 9.08
CA TYR A 349 -1.56 -3.45 9.00
C TYR A 349 -0.20 -4.01 9.43
N ASP A 350 0.90 -3.39 8.95
CA ASP A 350 2.26 -3.76 9.39
C ASP A 350 2.44 -3.64 10.90
N LEU A 351 1.94 -2.56 11.50
CA LEU A 351 1.98 -2.35 12.94
C LEU A 351 1.13 -3.37 13.70
N CYS A 352 -0.03 -3.75 13.17
CA CYS A 352 -0.87 -4.80 13.77
C CYS A 352 -0.15 -6.14 13.77
N ASP A 353 0.53 -6.49 12.69
CA ASP A 353 1.34 -7.69 12.60
C ASP A 353 2.51 -7.67 13.60
N GLU A 354 3.24 -6.54 13.67
CA GLU A 354 4.40 -6.34 14.56
C GLU A 354 4.01 -6.32 16.05
N MET A 355 2.92 -5.61 16.36
CA MET A 355 2.50 -5.37 17.73
C MET A 355 1.51 -6.42 18.26
N GLY A 356 1.09 -7.36 17.42
CA GLY A 356 0.20 -8.45 17.79
C GLY A 356 -1.25 -8.01 17.98
N PHE A 357 -1.85 -7.42 16.95
CA PHE A 357 -3.27 -7.14 16.89
C PHE A 357 -3.94 -7.99 15.80
N LEU A 358 -5.05 -8.60 16.13
CA LEU A 358 -5.98 -9.13 15.13
C LEU A 358 -6.71 -7.95 14.48
N VAL A 359 -7.01 -8.07 13.20
CA VAL A 359 -7.70 -7.04 12.43
C VAL A 359 -9.01 -7.61 11.89
N MET A 360 -10.10 -6.89 12.13
CA MET A 360 -11.32 -7.02 11.35
C MET A 360 -11.34 -5.88 10.34
N ASP A 361 -11.01 -6.21 9.11
CA ASP A 361 -10.99 -5.25 8.01
C ASP A 361 -12.35 -5.16 7.33
N GLU A 362 -12.68 -3.98 6.79
CA GLU A 362 -13.93 -3.72 6.10
C GLU A 362 -13.63 -3.11 4.74
N ALA A 363 -14.18 -3.72 3.68
CA ALA A 363 -13.99 -3.23 2.31
C ALA A 363 -14.77 -1.92 2.08
N PHE A 364 -15.95 -1.81 2.68
CA PHE A 364 -16.86 -0.65 2.59
C PHE A 364 -17.95 -0.74 3.66
N ASP A 365 -18.62 0.38 3.94
CA ASP A 365 -19.61 0.50 5.01
C ASP A 365 -21.01 -0.01 4.63
N GLU A 366 -21.45 0.22 3.39
CA GLU A 366 -22.81 -0.11 2.94
C GLU A 366 -22.84 -1.04 1.72
N TRP A 367 -23.85 -1.92 1.72
CA TRP A 367 -24.06 -2.89 0.65
C TRP A 367 -25.01 -2.37 -0.43
N GLU A 368 -26.06 -1.66 -0.01
CA GLU A 368 -27.12 -1.18 -0.88
C GLU A 368 -27.57 0.23 -0.48
N GLY A 369 -27.56 1.11 -1.43
CA GLY A 369 -28.05 2.47 -1.32
C GLY A 369 -27.23 3.38 -0.39
N PRO A 370 -27.23 4.67 -0.65
CA PRO A 370 -26.54 5.63 0.20
C PRO A 370 -27.29 5.86 1.51
N LYS A 371 -26.61 5.84 2.64
CA LYS A 371 -27.12 6.16 3.98
C LYS A 371 -27.69 7.58 4.10
N ASN A 372 -27.35 8.43 3.15
CA ASN A 372 -27.60 9.88 3.19
C ASN A 372 -28.45 10.34 2.00
N LYS A 373 -29.49 9.60 1.69
CA LYS A 373 -30.55 10.08 0.78
C LYS A 373 -31.48 11.02 1.50
#